data_b923771a65585ce578cc85ab6c2d1c43
#
_entry.id   b923771a65585ce578cc85ab6c2d1c43
#
_cell.length_a   1.000
_cell.length_b   1.000
_cell.length_c   1.000
_cell.angle_alpha   90.00
_cell.angle_beta   90.00
_cell.angle_gamma   90.00
#
_symmetry.space_group_name_H-M   'P 1'
#
loop_
_entity.id
_entity.type
_entity.pdbx_description
1 polymer ?
#
loop_
_entity_poly.entity_id
_entity_poly.type
_entity_poly.pdbx_seq_one_letter_code
_entity_poly.pdbx_strand_id
1 'polypeptide(L)'
;MELTPREKDKLMLFTAGLLAERRKDRGLKLNYPEAIAYISAAILEGARDGKTVAELMDYGRTLLSVDDVMDGIAEMIHDVQVEATFPDGTKLVTVHDPIV
;
A
#
# COMPACT_ATOMS: atom_id res chain seq x y z
N MET A 1 17.10 -8.43 18.31
CA MET A 1 17.15 -8.02 16.89
C MET A 1 17.25 -6.52 16.81
N GLU A 2 18.22 -6.03 16.09
CA GLU A 2 18.38 -4.59 15.92
C GLU A 2 17.95 -4.18 14.52
N LEU A 3 16.93 -3.32 14.46
CA LEU A 3 16.42 -2.80 13.20
C LEU A 3 16.74 -1.32 13.09
N THR A 4 17.04 -0.89 11.87
CA THR A 4 17.18 0.55 11.59
C THR A 4 15.82 1.23 11.72
N PRO A 5 15.76 2.56 11.94
CA PRO A 5 14.49 3.27 11.94
C PRO A 5 13.67 3.03 10.67
N ARG A 6 14.32 2.97 9.51
CA ARG A 6 13.65 2.71 8.22
C ARG A 6 13.04 1.30 8.19
N GLU A 7 13.75 0.31 8.70
CA GLU A 7 13.23 -1.06 8.79
C GLU A 7 12.03 -1.15 9.73
N LYS A 8 12.09 -0.44 10.85
CA LYS A 8 10.97 -0.37 11.80
C LYS A 8 9.73 0.25 11.14
N ASP A 9 9.90 1.33 10.41
CA ASP A 9 8.81 2.00 9.72
C ASP A 9 8.15 1.08 8.69
N LYS A 10 8.94 0.35 7.92
CA LYS A 10 8.44 -0.60 6.93
C LYS A 10 7.71 -1.77 7.60
N LEU A 11 8.23 -2.26 8.72
CA LEU A 11 7.58 -3.34 9.46
C LEU A 11 6.24 -2.88 10.04
N MET A 12 6.18 -1.66 10.57
CA MET A 12 4.93 -1.07 11.07
C MET A 12 3.91 -0.89 9.95
N LEU A 13 4.36 -0.42 8.80
CA LEU A 13 3.51 -0.24 7.63
C LEU A 13 2.94 -1.59 7.17
N PHE A 14 3.77 -2.61 7.10
CA PHE A 14 3.33 -3.96 6.75
C PHE A 14 2.31 -4.48 7.75
N THR A 15 2.55 -4.29 9.05
CA THR A 15 1.63 -4.73 10.10
C THR A 15 0.29 -4.03 9.99
N ALA A 16 0.30 -2.73 9.73
CA ALA A 16 -0.93 -1.96 9.52
C ALA A 16 -1.67 -2.46 8.27
N GLY A 17 -0.95 -2.78 7.21
CA GLY A 17 -1.53 -3.34 5.99
C GLY A 17 -2.15 -4.71 6.23
N LEU A 18 -1.51 -5.56 7.01
CA LEU A 18 -2.03 -6.88 7.38
C LEU A 18 -3.32 -6.75 8.20
N LEU A 19 -3.36 -5.80 9.14
CA LEU A 19 -4.56 -5.53 9.92
C LEU A 19 -5.69 -5.05 9.00
N ALA A 20 -5.40 -4.16 8.07
CA ALA A 20 -6.37 -3.68 7.09
C ALA A 20 -6.91 -4.82 6.23
N GLU A 21 -6.04 -5.73 5.79
CA GLU A 21 -6.44 -6.91 5.03
C GLU A 21 -7.43 -7.78 5.80
N ARG A 22 -7.15 -8.04 7.07
CA ARG A 22 -8.05 -8.83 7.93
C ARG A 22 -9.41 -8.16 8.10
N ARG A 23 -9.44 -6.85 8.21
CA ARG A 23 -10.68 -6.09 8.32
C ARG A 23 -11.48 -6.13 7.02
N LYS A 24 -10.79 -5.94 5.90
CA LYS A 24 -11.41 -6.04 4.58
C LYS A 24 -11.99 -7.43 4.34
N ASP A 25 -11.27 -8.48 4.71
CA ASP A 25 -11.71 -9.86 4.55
C ASP A 25 -12.97 -10.19 5.35
N ARG A 26 -13.22 -9.45 6.44
CA ARG A 26 -14.46 -9.56 7.24
C ARG A 26 -15.60 -8.71 6.69
N GLY A 27 -15.40 -8.04 5.56
CA GLY A 27 -16.41 -7.19 4.95
C GLY A 27 -16.48 -5.78 5.52
N LEU A 28 -15.50 -5.36 6.33
CA LEU A 28 -15.45 -3.99 6.84
C LEU A 28 -14.91 -3.06 5.76
N LYS A 29 -15.49 -1.87 5.69
CA LYS A 29 -14.99 -0.83 4.80
C LYS A 29 -13.80 -0.15 5.45
N LEU A 30 -12.72 0.04 4.68
CA LEU A 30 -11.48 0.59 5.20
C LEU A 30 -11.58 2.10 5.38
N ASN A 31 -10.99 2.59 6.46
CA ASN A 31 -10.81 4.02 6.68
C ASN A 31 -9.55 4.53 5.97
N TYR A 32 -9.24 5.82 6.10
CA TYR A 32 -8.11 6.44 5.41
C TYR A 32 -6.78 5.76 5.70
N PRO A 33 -6.32 5.64 6.97
CA PRO A 33 -5.03 5.01 7.23
C PRO A 33 -4.99 3.53 6.85
N GLU A 34 -6.10 2.81 6.97
CA GLU A 34 -6.18 1.41 6.56
C GLU A 34 -6.01 1.25 5.05
N ALA A 35 -6.65 2.11 4.27
CA ALA A 35 -6.54 2.08 2.81
C ALA A 35 -5.11 2.38 2.36
N ILE A 36 -4.48 3.41 2.94
CA ILE A 36 -3.08 3.75 2.65
C ILE A 36 -2.16 2.59 2.99
N ALA A 37 -2.32 1.99 4.16
CA ALA A 37 -1.47 0.89 4.61
C ALA A 37 -1.65 -0.35 3.74
N TYR A 38 -2.87 -0.67 3.34
CA TYR A 38 -3.17 -1.81 2.49
C TYR A 38 -2.46 -1.70 1.15
N ILE A 39 -2.59 -0.55 0.49
CA ILE A 39 -1.95 -0.31 -0.81
C ILE A 39 -0.43 -0.31 -0.66
N SER A 40 0.09 0.40 0.34
CA SER A 40 1.53 0.53 0.55
C SER A 40 2.20 -0.81 0.82
N ALA A 41 1.60 -1.65 1.66
CA ALA A 41 2.13 -2.98 1.96
C ALA A 41 2.17 -3.86 0.71
N ALA A 42 1.13 -3.80 -0.13
CA ALA A 42 1.10 -4.55 -1.38
C ALA A 42 2.19 -4.10 -2.35
N ILE A 43 2.48 -2.79 -2.40
CA ILE A 43 3.57 -2.25 -3.22
C ILE A 43 4.93 -2.77 -2.72
N LEU A 44 5.16 -2.74 -1.41
CA LEU A 44 6.40 -3.25 -0.82
C LEU A 44 6.63 -4.71 -1.17
N GLU A 45 5.59 -5.52 -1.05
CA GLU A 45 5.68 -6.95 -1.36
C GLU A 45 5.83 -7.20 -2.86
N GLY A 46 5.16 -6.41 -3.69
CA GLY A 46 5.32 -6.49 -5.14
C GLY A 46 6.75 -6.19 -5.59
N ALA A 47 7.40 -5.21 -4.98
CA ALA A 47 8.81 -4.92 -5.25
C ALA A 47 9.70 -6.09 -4.84
N ARG A 48 9.41 -6.71 -3.70
CA ARG A 48 10.14 -7.90 -3.23
C ARG A 48 9.96 -9.09 -4.17
N ASP A 49 8.79 -9.20 -4.79
CA ASP A 49 8.47 -10.25 -5.76
C ASP A 49 9.12 -10.03 -7.13
N GLY A 50 9.76 -8.87 -7.33
CA GLY A 50 10.47 -8.57 -8.57
C GLY A 50 9.70 -7.74 -9.58
N LYS A 51 8.55 -7.17 -9.22
CA LYS A 51 7.82 -6.27 -10.11
C LYS A 51 8.58 -4.96 -10.29
N THR A 52 8.45 -4.37 -11.47
CA THR A 52 9.04 -3.07 -11.78
C THR A 52 8.21 -1.92 -11.19
N VAL A 53 8.79 -0.73 -11.14
CA VAL A 53 8.05 0.49 -10.72
C VAL A 53 6.79 0.67 -11.58
N ALA A 54 6.93 0.55 -12.90
CA ALA A 54 5.79 0.72 -13.82
C ALA A 54 4.69 -0.32 -13.55
N GLU A 55 5.06 -1.58 -13.35
CA GLU A 55 4.09 -2.63 -13.02
C GLU A 55 3.37 -2.34 -11.70
N LEU A 56 4.10 -1.83 -10.70
CA LEU A 56 3.52 -1.52 -9.39
C LEU A 56 2.59 -0.31 -9.43
N MET A 57 2.88 0.67 -10.29
CA MET A 57 1.99 1.82 -10.49
C MET A 57 0.63 1.36 -11.02
N ASP A 58 0.62 0.41 -11.93
CA ASP A 58 -0.62 -0.17 -12.45
C ASP A 58 -1.29 -1.09 -11.43
N TYR A 59 -0.51 -1.96 -10.81
CA TYR A 59 -0.99 -2.90 -9.81
C TYR A 59 -1.68 -2.20 -8.64
N GLY A 60 -1.10 -1.08 -8.17
CA GLY A 60 -1.65 -0.32 -7.06
C GLY A 60 -3.07 0.19 -7.29
N ARG A 61 -3.50 0.32 -8.54
CA ARG A 61 -4.85 0.76 -8.92
C ARG A 61 -5.86 -0.38 -8.99
N THR A 62 -5.43 -1.61 -8.76
CA THR A 62 -6.29 -2.80 -8.81
C THR A 62 -6.66 -3.34 -7.43
N LEU A 63 -6.10 -2.76 -6.37
CA LEU A 63 -6.16 -3.33 -5.04
C LEU A 63 -7.45 -3.04 -4.29
N LEU A 64 -7.94 -1.81 -4.38
CA LEU A 64 -9.15 -1.37 -3.69
C LEU A 64 -10.08 -0.67 -4.67
N SER A 65 -11.37 -0.99 -4.56
CA SER A 65 -12.44 -0.26 -5.26
C SER A 65 -13.11 0.73 -4.29
N VAL A 66 -13.97 1.59 -4.84
CA VAL A 66 -14.78 2.52 -4.03
C VAL A 66 -15.62 1.77 -2.99
N ASP A 67 -16.06 0.56 -3.32
CA ASP A 67 -16.90 -0.25 -2.42
C ASP A 67 -16.11 -0.85 -1.25
N ASP A 68 -14.79 -0.87 -1.33
CA ASP A 68 -13.93 -1.43 -0.28
C ASP A 68 -13.61 -0.43 0.84
N VAL A 69 -13.95 0.84 0.65
CA VAL A 69 -13.58 1.92 1.56
C VAL A 69 -14.81 2.69 2.04
N MET A 70 -14.65 3.39 3.16
CA MET A 70 -15.71 4.25 3.69
C MET A 70 -15.99 5.41 2.73
N ASP A 71 -17.17 6.01 2.86
CA ASP A 71 -17.56 7.14 2.02
C ASP A 71 -16.56 8.28 2.12
N GLY A 72 -16.20 8.83 0.96
CA GLY A 72 -15.28 9.96 0.86
C GLY A 72 -13.79 9.59 0.86
N ILE A 73 -13.45 8.35 1.17
CA ILE A 73 -12.04 7.93 1.24
C ILE A 73 -11.39 7.93 -0.15
N ALA A 74 -12.08 7.43 -1.16
CA ALA A 74 -11.54 7.38 -2.52
C ALA A 74 -11.13 8.78 -3.02
N GLU A 75 -11.96 9.78 -2.73
CA GLU A 75 -11.72 11.16 -3.14
C GLU A 75 -10.61 11.83 -2.33
N MET A 76 -10.34 11.35 -1.11
CA MET A 76 -9.28 11.89 -0.25
C MET A 76 -7.89 11.40 -0.65
N ILE A 77 -7.79 10.26 -1.34
CA ILE A 77 -6.52 9.65 -1.69
C ILE A 77 -6.22 9.89 -3.16
N HIS A 78 -5.49 10.99 -3.45
CA HIS A 78 -5.06 11.31 -4.81
C HIS A 78 -3.86 10.48 -5.22
N ASP A 79 -2.93 10.27 -4.31
CA ASP A 79 -1.71 9.51 -4.54
C ASP A 79 -1.37 8.68 -3.31
N VAL A 80 -0.74 7.53 -3.56
CA VAL A 80 -0.02 6.79 -2.53
C VAL A 80 1.43 6.71 -2.95
N GLN A 81 2.33 7.15 -2.09
CA GLN A 81 3.77 7.13 -2.35
C GLN A 81 4.46 6.19 -1.38
N VAL A 82 5.23 5.27 -1.92
CA VAL A 82 5.93 4.26 -1.13
C VAL A 82 7.37 4.15 -1.61
N GLU A 83 8.31 4.26 -0.68
CA GLU A 83 9.71 3.97 -0.94
C GLU A 83 9.91 2.46 -0.81
N ALA A 84 10.28 1.79 -1.89
CA ALA A 84 10.45 0.35 -1.93
C ALA A 84 11.84 -0.02 -2.41
N THR A 85 12.32 -1.20 -2.02
CA THR A 85 13.63 -1.70 -2.40
C THR A 85 13.51 -2.66 -3.57
N PHE A 86 14.18 -2.30 -4.66
CA PHE A 86 14.27 -3.09 -5.89
C PHE A 86 15.67 -3.69 -6.03
N PRO A 87 15.88 -4.65 -6.95
CA PRO A 87 17.21 -5.24 -7.13
C PRO A 87 18.32 -4.21 -7.41
N ASP A 88 17.99 -3.11 -8.06
CA ASP A 88 18.93 -2.05 -8.41
C ASP A 88 18.87 -0.83 -7.48
N GLY A 89 18.24 -0.98 -6.33
CA GLY A 89 18.23 0.06 -5.29
C GLY A 89 16.85 0.49 -4.84
N THR A 90 16.83 1.48 -3.96
CA THR A 90 15.60 2.03 -3.40
C THR A 90 15.01 3.06 -4.36
N LYS A 91 13.71 2.96 -4.62
CA LYS A 91 12.99 3.86 -5.52
C LYS A 91 11.64 4.23 -4.92
N LEU A 92 11.16 5.43 -5.28
CA LEU A 92 9.82 5.87 -4.91
C LEU A 92 8.82 5.35 -5.94
N VAL A 93 7.78 4.69 -5.47
CA VAL A 93 6.63 4.29 -6.30
C VAL A 93 5.47 5.22 -5.96
N THR A 94 4.93 5.88 -6.97
CA THR A 94 3.74 6.73 -6.81
C THR A 94 2.57 6.10 -7.55
N VAL A 95 1.52 5.80 -6.83
CA VAL A 95 0.27 5.28 -7.41
C VAL A 95 -0.72 6.43 -7.45
N HIS A 96 -1.10 6.86 -8.65
CA HIS A 96 -2.06 7.96 -8.85
C HIS A 96 -3.48 7.44 -8.84
N ASP A 97 -4.37 8.16 -8.15
CA ASP A 97 -5.81 7.84 -8.06
C ASP A 97 -6.04 6.34 -7.86
N PRO A 98 -5.54 5.77 -6.75
CA PRO A 98 -5.50 4.33 -6.59
C PRO A 98 -6.86 3.66 -6.39
N ILE A 99 -7.87 4.40 -5.96
CA ILE A 99 -9.19 3.84 -5.65
C ILE A 99 -10.23 4.37 -6.64
N VAL A 100 -10.65 3.50 -7.51
CA VAL A 100 -11.60 3.85 -8.59
C VAL A 100 -12.80 2.89 -8.62
#